data_3def448348fd4638ac0813272b5a03e2
#
_entry.id   3def448348fd4638ac0813272b5a03e2
#
_cell.length_a   1.000
_cell.length_b   1.000
_cell.length_c   1.000
_cell.angle_alpha   90.00
_cell.angle_beta   90.00
_cell.angle_gamma   90.00
#
_symmetry.space_group_name_H-M   'P 1'
#
loop_
_entity.id
_entity.type
_entity.pdbx_description
1 polymer ?
#
loop_
_entity_poly.entity_id
_entity_poly.type
_entity_poly.pdbx_seq_one_letter_code
_entity_poly.pdbx_strand_id
1 'polypeptide(L)'
;KVIFEQRREILKSNNVNDIINSFLEDLIINFLKEKEIYERENQIEAFKTKIKPIIGKSFNDAEFENIVKLKNKEFENIIKKRFNEFRSRRSKILSEATNLELEKRIFLQTVDFLWRSHLQYLEHLRQVVGLRGYAQKDPLEEFKKDAFKLFEDLLNKIKIDFIIFLNNLEVVANQKIQANDSNKKNKKLSDDPKCLLVIKKGEKVSRNEKCLATGKKYKHCCGAL
;
A
#
# COMPACT_ATOMS: atom_id res chain seq x y z
N LYS A 1 23.26 -3.96 -5.33
CA LYS A 1 23.30 -5.28 -5.99
C LYS A 1 22.17 -6.16 -5.43
N VAL A 2 22.12 -6.42 -4.11
CA VAL A 2 21.09 -7.28 -3.45
C VAL A 2 19.64 -6.91 -3.84
N ILE A 3 19.24 -5.66 -3.73
CA ILE A 3 17.88 -5.19 -4.09
C ILE A 3 17.57 -5.43 -5.57
N PHE A 4 18.55 -5.20 -6.46
CA PHE A 4 18.36 -5.46 -7.90
C PHE A 4 18.21 -6.94 -8.21
N GLU A 5 18.97 -7.80 -7.51
CA GLU A 5 18.89 -9.25 -7.66
C GLU A 5 17.54 -9.76 -7.15
N GLN A 6 17.09 -9.36 -5.96
CA GLN A 6 15.76 -9.69 -5.45
C GLN A 6 14.64 -9.24 -6.39
N ARG A 7 14.71 -8.00 -6.89
CA ARG A 7 13.74 -7.48 -7.86
C ARG A 7 13.73 -8.32 -9.14
N ARG A 8 14.91 -8.68 -9.66
CA ARG A 8 15.04 -9.49 -10.87
C ARG A 8 14.54 -10.93 -10.68
N GLU A 9 14.81 -11.52 -9.53
CA GLU A 9 14.30 -12.85 -9.18
C GLU A 9 12.79 -12.87 -9.16
N ILE A 10 12.14 -11.91 -8.54
CA ILE A 10 10.69 -11.82 -8.48
C ILE A 10 10.06 -11.59 -9.85
N LEU A 11 10.69 -10.76 -10.70
CA LEU A 11 10.22 -10.56 -12.07
C LEU A 11 10.31 -11.84 -12.89
N LYS A 12 11.35 -12.66 -12.67
CA LYS A 12 11.61 -13.89 -13.42
C LYS A 12 10.91 -15.12 -12.83
N SER A 13 10.74 -15.16 -11.50
CA SER A 13 10.23 -16.33 -10.80
C SER A 13 8.71 -16.37 -10.81
N ASN A 14 8.17 -17.58 -11.02
CA ASN A 14 6.79 -17.87 -10.70
C ASN A 14 6.58 -18.13 -9.20
N ASN A 15 7.64 -18.06 -8.39
CA ASN A 15 7.68 -18.46 -6.97
C ASN A 15 7.52 -17.29 -5.99
N VAL A 16 6.63 -16.34 -6.29
CA VAL A 16 6.30 -15.27 -5.31
C VAL A 16 5.71 -15.86 -4.03
N ASN A 17 5.09 -17.01 -4.11
CA ASN A 17 4.51 -17.70 -2.96
C ASN A 17 5.56 -18.04 -1.89
N ASP A 18 6.73 -18.52 -2.29
CA ASP A 18 7.81 -18.89 -1.35
C ASP A 18 8.37 -17.66 -0.64
N ILE A 19 8.49 -16.56 -1.38
CA ILE A 19 8.95 -15.28 -0.82
C ILE A 19 7.93 -14.72 0.18
N ILE A 20 6.64 -14.77 -0.16
CA ILE A 20 5.57 -14.32 0.76
C ILE A 20 5.57 -15.16 2.03
N ASN A 21 5.68 -16.48 1.91
CA ASN A 21 5.72 -17.38 3.06
C ASN A 21 6.95 -17.11 3.94
N SER A 22 8.13 -16.95 3.34
CA SER A 22 9.36 -16.61 4.07
C SER A 22 9.23 -15.27 4.81
N PHE A 23 8.65 -14.23 4.17
CA PHE A 23 8.46 -12.93 4.81
C PHE A 23 7.43 -13.00 5.96
N LEU A 24 6.37 -13.77 5.77
CA LEU A 24 5.39 -14.00 6.83
C LEU A 24 6.01 -14.73 8.03
N GLU A 25 6.85 -15.74 7.78
CA GLU A 25 7.57 -16.46 8.84
C GLU A 25 8.52 -15.53 9.61
N ASP A 26 9.34 -14.75 8.90
CA ASP A 26 10.23 -13.78 9.52
C ASP A 26 9.46 -12.75 10.37
N LEU A 27 8.31 -12.28 9.87
CA LEU A 27 7.44 -11.36 10.62
C LEU A 27 6.89 -12.00 11.90
N ILE A 28 6.42 -13.24 11.81
CA ILE A 28 5.88 -13.98 12.95
C ILE A 28 6.98 -14.23 14.00
N ILE A 29 8.18 -14.61 13.57
CA ILE A 29 9.34 -14.79 14.47
C ILE A 29 9.64 -13.47 15.22
N ASN A 30 9.61 -12.35 14.53
CA ASN A 30 9.81 -11.04 15.14
C ASN A 30 8.70 -10.72 16.14
N PHE A 31 7.45 -11.00 15.81
CA PHE A 31 6.32 -10.81 16.74
C PHE A 31 6.44 -11.66 17.99
N LEU A 32 6.88 -12.91 17.85
CA LEU A 32 7.06 -13.81 18.99
C LEU A 32 8.15 -13.32 19.94
N LYS A 33 9.29 -12.86 19.39
CA LYS A 33 10.37 -12.25 20.19
C LYS A 33 9.89 -10.99 20.93
N GLU A 34 9.17 -10.12 20.23
CA GLU A 34 8.63 -8.91 20.83
C GLU A 34 7.57 -9.26 21.90
N LYS A 35 6.68 -10.19 21.62
CA LYS A 35 5.66 -10.65 22.57
C LYS A 35 6.29 -11.10 23.87
N GLU A 36 7.34 -11.91 23.84
CA GLU A 36 8.06 -12.36 25.04
C GLU A 36 8.64 -11.20 25.86
N ILE A 37 9.15 -10.16 25.20
CA ILE A 37 9.68 -8.97 25.86
C ILE A 37 8.53 -8.22 26.56
N TYR A 38 7.44 -7.94 25.85
CA TYR A 38 6.29 -7.21 26.39
C TYR A 38 5.55 -8.00 27.49
N GLU A 39 5.54 -9.33 27.43
CA GLU A 39 5.00 -10.18 28.49
C GLU A 39 5.83 -10.09 29.77
N ARG A 40 7.17 -10.08 29.67
CA ARG A 40 8.08 -9.90 30.81
C ARG A 40 7.94 -8.52 31.45
N GLU A 41 7.67 -7.50 30.66
CA GLU A 41 7.50 -6.12 31.12
C GLU A 41 6.07 -5.81 31.57
N ASN A 42 5.13 -6.76 31.53
CA ASN A 42 3.69 -6.57 31.78
C ASN A 42 3.05 -5.48 30.88
N GLN A 43 3.57 -5.30 29.66
CA GLN A 43 3.13 -4.27 28.72
C GLN A 43 2.38 -4.86 27.51
N ILE A 44 1.57 -5.87 27.71
CA ILE A 44 0.86 -6.59 26.63
C ILE A 44 -0.07 -5.68 25.81
N GLU A 45 -0.60 -4.61 26.41
CA GLU A 45 -1.43 -3.62 25.70
C GLU A 45 -0.61 -2.79 24.70
N ALA A 46 0.65 -2.48 25.01
CA ALA A 46 1.56 -1.82 24.07
C ALA A 46 1.87 -2.73 22.87
N PHE A 47 2.06 -4.02 23.11
CA PHE A 47 2.22 -5.01 22.05
C PHE A 47 0.99 -5.09 21.14
N LYS A 48 -0.23 -5.13 21.71
CA LYS A 48 -1.49 -5.11 20.93
C LYS A 48 -1.56 -3.87 20.03
N THR A 49 -1.28 -2.69 20.58
CA THR A 49 -1.32 -1.43 19.82
C THR A 49 -0.33 -1.45 18.66
N LYS A 50 0.83 -2.07 18.84
CA LYS A 50 1.87 -2.18 17.82
C LYS A 50 1.50 -3.12 16.68
N ILE A 51 0.93 -4.29 16.97
CA ILE A 51 0.63 -5.30 15.96
C ILE A 51 -0.76 -5.13 15.30
N LYS A 52 -1.68 -4.42 15.95
CA LYS A 52 -3.03 -4.19 15.42
C LYS A 52 -3.05 -3.59 14.01
N PRO A 53 -2.25 -2.57 13.63
CA PRO A 53 -2.23 -2.06 12.27
C PRO A 53 -1.65 -3.05 11.24
N ILE A 54 -0.88 -4.04 11.68
CA ILE A 54 -0.22 -5.01 10.80
C ILE A 54 -1.16 -6.17 10.47
N ILE A 55 -1.81 -6.76 11.49
CA ILE A 55 -2.64 -7.96 11.32
C ILE A 55 -4.09 -7.78 11.75
N GLY A 56 -4.42 -6.69 12.46
CA GLY A 56 -5.70 -6.49 13.12
C GLY A 56 -6.92 -6.43 12.20
N LYS A 57 -6.75 -6.01 10.95
CA LYS A 57 -7.85 -6.05 9.96
C LYS A 57 -8.34 -7.46 9.63
N SER A 58 -7.52 -8.46 9.89
CA SER A 58 -7.86 -9.87 9.69
C SER A 58 -8.71 -10.47 10.80
N PHE A 59 -8.88 -9.75 11.91
CA PHE A 59 -9.53 -10.23 13.12
C PHE A 59 -10.52 -9.21 13.67
N ASN A 60 -11.60 -9.70 14.29
CA ASN A 60 -12.46 -8.86 15.10
C ASN A 60 -11.74 -8.47 16.40
N ASP A 61 -12.11 -7.34 17.02
CA ASP A 61 -11.43 -6.84 18.22
C ASP A 61 -11.41 -7.87 19.36
N ALA A 62 -12.51 -8.61 19.58
CA ALA A 62 -12.57 -9.67 20.57
C ALA A 62 -11.69 -10.89 20.24
N GLU A 63 -11.63 -11.29 18.98
CA GLU A 63 -10.72 -12.35 18.52
C GLU A 63 -9.26 -11.94 18.69
N PHE A 64 -8.94 -10.69 18.35
CA PHE A 64 -7.60 -10.15 18.45
C PHE A 64 -7.08 -10.12 19.88
N GLU A 65 -7.91 -9.75 20.86
CA GLU A 65 -7.58 -9.82 22.28
C GLU A 65 -7.25 -11.24 22.75
N ASN A 66 -8.03 -12.21 22.29
CA ASN A 66 -7.80 -13.62 22.63
C ASN A 66 -6.50 -14.14 22.03
N ILE A 67 -6.23 -13.81 20.75
CA ILE A 67 -5.05 -14.29 20.02
C ILE A 67 -3.75 -13.82 20.69
N VAL A 68 -3.70 -12.59 21.16
CA VAL A 68 -2.50 -12.04 21.82
C VAL A 68 -2.16 -12.81 23.11
N LYS A 69 -3.17 -13.37 23.80
CA LYS A 69 -2.99 -14.16 25.03
C LYS A 69 -2.60 -15.63 24.78
N LEU A 70 -2.66 -16.11 23.54
CA LEU A 70 -2.36 -17.50 23.21
C LEU A 70 -0.88 -17.82 23.35
N LYS A 71 -0.56 -19.12 23.49
CA LYS A 71 0.81 -19.61 23.44
C LYS A 71 1.45 -19.37 22.07
N ASN A 72 2.77 -19.25 22.04
CA ASN A 72 3.53 -18.89 20.84
C ASN A 72 3.18 -19.75 19.60
N LYS A 73 3.05 -21.08 19.75
CA LYS A 73 2.70 -21.98 18.63
C LYS A 73 1.28 -21.77 18.12
N GLU A 74 0.32 -21.53 19.00
CA GLU A 74 -1.08 -21.28 18.64
C GLU A 74 -1.23 -19.91 17.95
N PHE A 75 -0.55 -18.90 18.49
CA PHE A 75 -0.46 -17.56 17.90
C PHE A 75 0.07 -17.62 16.46
N GLU A 76 1.19 -18.31 16.23
CA GLU A 76 1.77 -18.52 14.90
C GLU A 76 0.79 -19.17 13.94
N ASN A 77 0.19 -20.32 14.35
CA ASN A 77 -0.72 -21.09 13.51
C ASN A 77 -1.96 -20.28 13.10
N ILE A 78 -2.51 -19.50 14.01
CA ILE A 78 -3.70 -18.69 13.74
C ILE A 78 -3.37 -17.57 12.74
N ILE A 79 -2.23 -16.89 12.90
CA ILE A 79 -1.82 -15.85 11.96
C ILE A 79 -1.59 -16.43 10.56
N LYS A 80 -0.82 -17.52 10.44
CA LYS A 80 -0.57 -18.21 9.16
C LYS A 80 -1.89 -18.66 8.50
N LYS A 81 -2.77 -19.28 9.27
CA LYS A 81 -4.08 -19.74 8.77
C LYS A 81 -4.91 -18.59 8.24
N ARG A 82 -5.04 -17.52 9.01
CA ARG A 82 -5.87 -16.37 8.63
C ARG A 82 -5.31 -15.64 7.40
N PHE A 83 -4.01 -15.44 7.34
CA PHE A 83 -3.36 -14.85 6.17
C PHE A 83 -3.62 -15.67 4.89
N ASN A 84 -3.48 -16.99 4.97
CA ASN A 84 -3.73 -17.88 3.85
C ASN A 84 -5.22 -17.93 3.44
N GLU A 85 -6.14 -17.83 4.40
CA GLU A 85 -7.58 -17.72 4.12
C GLU A 85 -7.90 -16.44 3.32
N PHE A 86 -7.32 -15.29 3.70
CA PHE A 86 -7.50 -14.04 2.96
C PHE A 86 -6.94 -14.13 1.54
N ARG A 87 -5.74 -14.71 1.38
CA ARG A 87 -5.15 -14.93 0.06
C ARG A 87 -6.04 -15.86 -0.80
N SER A 88 -6.54 -16.95 -0.24
CA SER A 88 -7.40 -17.90 -0.95
C SER A 88 -8.73 -17.27 -1.35
N ARG A 89 -9.33 -16.44 -0.48
CA ARG A 89 -10.56 -15.69 -0.84
C ARG A 89 -10.30 -14.75 -2.03
N ARG A 90 -9.17 -14.02 -1.99
CA ARG A 90 -8.77 -13.11 -3.06
C ARG A 90 -8.51 -13.83 -4.38
N SER A 91 -7.82 -14.98 -4.34
CA SER A 91 -7.55 -15.81 -5.50
C SER A 91 -8.83 -16.37 -6.15
N LYS A 92 -9.85 -16.72 -5.35
CA LYS A 92 -11.17 -17.13 -5.86
C LYS A 92 -11.92 -16.02 -6.58
N ILE A 93 -11.72 -14.74 -6.18
CA ILE A 93 -12.38 -13.59 -6.80
C ILE A 93 -11.67 -13.16 -8.08
N LEU A 94 -10.33 -13.11 -8.07
CA LEU A 94 -9.51 -12.53 -9.13
C LEU A 94 -8.98 -13.52 -10.16
N SER A 95 -9.09 -14.81 -9.95
CA SER A 95 -8.27 -15.87 -10.53
C SER A 95 -6.85 -15.94 -9.96
N GLU A 96 -6.24 -17.11 -10.01
CA GLU A 96 -4.91 -17.36 -9.44
C GLU A 96 -3.82 -16.55 -10.16
N ALA A 97 -3.86 -16.52 -11.50
CA ALA A 97 -2.89 -15.78 -12.31
C ALA A 97 -2.93 -14.26 -12.03
N THR A 98 -4.13 -13.68 -12.00
CA THR A 98 -4.32 -12.25 -11.74
C THR A 98 -3.91 -11.87 -10.31
N ASN A 99 -4.20 -12.75 -9.33
CA ASN A 99 -3.76 -12.53 -7.95
C ASN A 99 -2.23 -12.54 -7.84
N LEU A 100 -1.56 -13.46 -8.54
CA LEU A 100 -0.11 -13.54 -8.55
C LEU A 100 0.54 -12.29 -9.17
N GLU A 101 0.01 -11.80 -10.28
CA GLU A 101 0.47 -10.56 -10.92
C GLU A 101 0.28 -9.34 -10.00
N LEU A 102 -0.85 -9.28 -9.31
CA LEU A 102 -1.13 -8.23 -8.34
C LEU A 102 -0.13 -8.25 -7.18
N GLU A 103 0.16 -9.42 -6.62
CA GLU A 103 1.14 -9.59 -5.55
C GLU A 103 2.55 -9.18 -6.01
N LYS A 104 2.97 -9.58 -7.22
CA LYS A 104 4.22 -9.12 -7.83
C LYS A 104 4.28 -7.59 -7.95
N ARG A 105 3.21 -6.99 -8.44
CA ARG A 105 3.13 -5.54 -8.63
C ARG A 105 3.24 -4.78 -7.31
N ILE A 106 2.53 -5.23 -6.28
CA ILE A 106 2.60 -4.65 -4.94
C ILE A 106 4.01 -4.75 -4.37
N PHE A 107 4.65 -5.92 -4.50
CA PHE A 107 6.02 -6.10 -4.05
C PHE A 107 6.98 -5.10 -4.70
N LEU A 108 6.95 -5.01 -6.04
CA LEU A 108 7.81 -4.10 -6.79
C LEU A 108 7.58 -2.64 -6.39
N GLN A 109 6.32 -2.23 -6.23
CA GLN A 109 5.99 -0.87 -5.79
C GLN A 109 6.51 -0.59 -4.38
N THR A 110 6.39 -1.54 -3.46
CA THR A 110 6.89 -1.42 -2.08
C THR A 110 8.42 -1.26 -2.08
N VAL A 111 9.12 -2.12 -2.82
CA VAL A 111 10.58 -2.04 -2.94
C VAL A 111 11.01 -0.70 -3.55
N ASP A 112 10.40 -0.28 -4.65
CA ASP A 112 10.78 0.95 -5.36
C ASP A 112 10.54 2.19 -4.49
N PHE A 113 9.45 2.23 -3.73
CA PHE A 113 9.14 3.33 -2.83
C PHE A 113 10.14 3.41 -1.67
N LEU A 114 10.37 2.29 -0.97
CA LEU A 114 11.26 2.24 0.18
C LEU A 114 12.73 2.43 -0.21
N TRP A 115 13.14 1.89 -1.36
CA TRP A 115 14.49 2.09 -1.89
C TRP A 115 14.77 3.57 -2.19
N ARG A 116 13.82 4.28 -2.81
CA ARG A 116 13.95 5.72 -3.06
C ARG A 116 14.13 6.51 -1.78
N SER A 117 13.32 6.23 -0.77
CA SER A 117 13.43 6.85 0.56
C SER A 117 14.77 6.55 1.21
N HIS A 118 15.25 5.31 1.12
CA HIS A 118 16.54 4.91 1.65
C HIS A 118 17.70 5.67 1.01
N LEU A 119 17.69 5.86 -0.30
CA LEU A 119 18.71 6.66 -0.99
C LEU A 119 18.73 8.12 -0.50
N GLN A 120 17.57 8.70 -0.24
CA GLN A 120 17.48 10.05 0.34
C GLN A 120 18.06 10.10 1.75
N TYR A 121 17.79 9.10 2.60
CA TYR A 121 18.40 8.99 3.92
C TYR A 121 19.91 8.83 3.87
N LEU A 122 20.44 8.02 2.97
CA LEU A 122 21.89 7.86 2.79
C LEU A 122 22.55 9.16 2.34
N GLU A 123 21.91 9.92 1.44
CA GLU A 123 22.43 11.21 1.01
C GLU A 123 22.46 12.22 2.17
N HIS A 124 21.40 12.27 2.97
CA HIS A 124 21.38 13.11 4.18
C HIS A 124 22.44 12.67 5.18
N LEU A 125 22.60 11.37 5.43
CA LEU A 125 23.65 10.84 6.31
C LEU A 125 25.05 11.27 5.82
N ARG A 126 25.30 11.20 4.51
CA ARG A 126 26.57 11.63 3.89
C ARG A 126 26.88 13.10 4.17
N GLN A 127 25.85 13.96 4.15
CA GLN A 127 26.03 15.40 4.42
C GLN A 127 26.36 15.70 5.88
N VAL A 128 25.77 14.96 6.82
CA VAL A 128 25.89 15.24 8.26
C VAL A 128 27.01 14.48 8.96
N VAL A 129 27.47 13.36 8.40
CA VAL A 129 28.47 12.48 9.06
C VAL A 129 29.82 13.17 9.28
N GLY A 130 30.18 14.13 8.41
CA GLY A 130 31.40 14.91 8.55
C GLY A 130 31.49 15.68 9.87
N LEU A 131 30.34 16.08 10.44
CA LEU A 131 30.29 16.79 11.73
C LEU A 131 30.75 15.91 12.91
N ARG A 132 30.72 14.55 12.77
CA ARG A 132 31.19 13.65 13.82
C ARG A 132 32.72 13.66 13.98
N GLY A 133 33.45 14.21 13.01
CA GLY A 133 34.88 14.42 13.10
C GLY A 133 35.28 15.36 14.27
N TYR A 134 34.41 16.30 14.61
CA TYR A 134 34.64 17.17 15.78
C TYR A 134 34.61 16.40 17.10
N ALA A 135 33.93 15.26 17.15
CA ALA A 135 33.91 14.38 18.32
C ALA A 135 35.01 13.29 18.29
N GLN A 136 36.07 13.50 17.52
CA GLN A 136 37.22 12.60 17.36
C GLN A 136 36.83 11.21 16.83
N LYS A 137 35.71 11.08 16.13
CA LYS A 137 35.27 9.85 15.45
C LYS A 137 35.64 9.91 13.99
N ASP A 138 36.05 8.78 13.42
CA ASP A 138 36.25 8.69 11.98
C ASP A 138 34.90 8.76 11.24
N PRO A 139 34.64 9.83 10.45
CA PRO A 139 33.39 9.96 9.72
C PRO A 139 33.10 8.82 8.75
N LEU A 140 34.15 8.21 8.17
CA LEU A 140 34.00 7.12 7.23
C LEU A 140 33.49 5.83 7.90
N GLU A 141 34.07 5.51 9.06
CA GLU A 141 33.65 4.35 9.86
C GLU A 141 32.23 4.53 10.40
N GLU A 142 31.90 5.71 10.89
CA GLU A 142 30.55 6.04 11.35
C GLU A 142 29.52 5.98 10.20
N PHE A 143 29.88 6.47 9.00
CA PHE A 143 29.03 6.34 7.82
C PHE A 143 28.77 4.88 7.46
N LYS A 144 29.79 4.05 7.40
CA LYS A 144 29.64 2.62 7.08
C LYS A 144 28.73 1.92 8.06
N LYS A 145 28.90 2.16 9.35
CA LYS A 145 28.10 1.57 10.43
C LYS A 145 26.64 1.98 10.33
N ASP A 146 26.36 3.26 10.18
CA ASP A 146 25.00 3.76 10.10
C ASP A 146 24.33 3.37 8.78
N ALA A 147 25.03 3.41 7.66
CA ALA A 147 24.53 2.98 6.36
C ALA A 147 24.17 1.49 6.36
N PHE A 148 24.97 0.64 7.02
CA PHE A 148 24.67 -0.78 7.17
C PHE A 148 23.39 -1.00 7.98
N LYS A 149 23.25 -0.32 9.11
CA LYS A 149 22.04 -0.38 9.94
C LYS A 149 20.80 0.09 9.19
N LEU A 150 20.90 1.23 8.49
CA LEU A 150 19.80 1.74 7.64
C LEU A 150 19.41 0.74 6.55
N PHE A 151 20.36 -0.02 6.02
CA PHE A 151 20.08 -1.04 5.01
C PHE A 151 19.38 -2.27 5.61
N GLU A 152 19.78 -2.72 6.79
CA GLU A 152 19.08 -3.79 7.52
C GLU A 152 17.64 -3.38 7.86
N ASP A 153 17.46 -2.14 8.34
CA ASP A 153 16.13 -1.58 8.62
C ASP A 153 15.26 -1.51 7.36
N LEU A 154 15.85 -1.14 6.20
CA LEU A 154 15.17 -1.17 4.92
C LEU A 154 14.66 -2.56 4.56
N LEU A 155 15.52 -3.58 4.66
CA LEU A 155 15.14 -4.97 4.33
C LEU A 155 13.99 -5.47 5.22
N ASN A 156 14.07 -5.19 6.51
CA ASN A 156 13.01 -5.53 7.45
C ASN A 156 11.71 -4.78 7.13
N LYS A 157 11.80 -3.49 6.83
CA LYS A 157 10.65 -2.68 6.47
C LYS A 157 9.96 -3.14 5.19
N ILE A 158 10.73 -3.55 4.16
CA ILE A 158 10.17 -4.12 2.93
C ILE A 158 9.31 -5.35 3.26
N LYS A 159 9.81 -6.27 4.10
CA LYS A 159 9.07 -7.46 4.50
C LYS A 159 7.77 -7.13 5.22
N ILE A 160 7.84 -6.24 6.21
CA ILE A 160 6.69 -5.82 7.03
C ILE A 160 5.65 -5.10 6.16
N ASP A 161 6.04 -4.06 5.42
CA ASP A 161 5.12 -3.25 4.62
C ASP A 161 4.45 -4.08 3.53
N PHE A 162 5.19 -5.02 2.92
CA PHE A 162 4.63 -5.93 1.92
C PHE A 162 3.54 -6.83 2.51
N ILE A 163 3.78 -7.45 3.67
CA ILE A 163 2.78 -8.29 4.35
C ILE A 163 1.58 -7.45 4.80
N ILE A 164 1.81 -6.23 5.31
CA ILE A 164 0.72 -5.30 5.65
C ILE A 164 -0.15 -5.00 4.43
N PHE A 165 0.46 -4.68 3.28
CA PHE A 165 -0.30 -4.40 2.06
C PHE A 165 -1.11 -5.61 1.61
N LEU A 166 -0.53 -6.81 1.62
CA LEU A 166 -1.24 -8.03 1.25
C LEU A 166 -2.41 -8.35 2.18
N ASN A 167 -2.24 -8.08 3.48
CA ASN A 167 -3.27 -8.34 4.48
C ASN A 167 -4.42 -7.31 4.41
N ASN A 168 -4.10 -6.07 4.02
CA ASN A 168 -5.08 -4.99 3.89
C ASN A 168 -5.73 -4.89 2.50
N LEU A 169 -5.31 -5.75 1.56
CA LEU A 169 -5.82 -5.74 0.19
C LEU A 169 -7.21 -6.36 0.13
N GLU A 170 -8.22 -5.52 0.05
CA GLU A 170 -9.61 -5.92 -0.18
C GLU A 170 -9.93 -5.82 -1.67
N VAL A 171 -10.40 -6.93 -2.24
CA VAL A 171 -10.96 -6.92 -3.59
C VAL A 171 -12.45 -6.70 -3.45
N VAL A 172 -12.90 -5.50 -3.78
CA VAL A 172 -14.31 -5.25 -4.00
C VAL A 172 -14.65 -5.96 -5.31
N ALA A 173 -15.33 -7.12 -5.22
CA ALA A 173 -15.95 -7.71 -6.39
C ALA A 173 -16.87 -6.63 -6.97
N ASN A 174 -16.55 -6.11 -8.14
CA ASN A 174 -17.46 -5.30 -8.91
C ASN A 174 -18.72 -6.15 -9.15
N GLN A 175 -19.68 -6.10 -8.22
CA GLN A 175 -21.06 -6.24 -8.61
C GLN A 175 -21.17 -5.23 -9.73
N LYS A 176 -21.38 -5.75 -10.97
CA LYS A 176 -21.59 -4.99 -12.19
C LYS A 176 -21.78 -3.52 -11.85
N ILE A 177 -20.79 -2.70 -12.14
CA ILE A 177 -21.04 -1.31 -12.35
C ILE A 177 -22.04 -1.34 -13.52
N GLN A 178 -23.31 -1.57 -13.20
CA GLN A 178 -24.35 -0.97 -13.96
C GLN A 178 -23.94 0.49 -13.90
N ALA A 179 -23.55 0.98 -15.05
CA ALA A 179 -23.17 2.33 -15.26
C ALA A 179 -24.11 3.28 -14.50
N ASN A 180 -23.80 3.51 -13.23
CA ASN A 180 -24.09 4.73 -12.55
C ASN A 180 -22.97 5.69 -12.98
N ASP A 181 -22.95 5.96 -14.26
CA ASP A 181 -22.42 7.15 -14.88
C ASP A 181 -23.16 8.41 -14.38
N SER A 182 -23.65 8.36 -13.16
CA SER A 182 -24.51 9.38 -12.54
C SER A 182 -23.82 10.10 -11.38
N ASN A 183 -22.46 10.21 -11.36
CA ASN A 183 -21.82 11.15 -10.44
C ASN A 183 -20.56 11.85 -10.99
N LYS A 184 -20.37 11.93 -12.30
CA LYS A 184 -20.00 13.24 -12.82
C LYS A 184 -21.22 14.10 -12.58
N LYS A 185 -21.11 15.04 -11.65
CA LYS A 185 -22.02 16.19 -11.59
C LYS A 185 -21.98 16.83 -12.97
N ASN A 186 -22.81 16.32 -13.89
CA ASN A 186 -23.23 17.06 -15.04
C ASN A 186 -23.84 18.31 -14.44
N LYS A 187 -23.08 19.42 -14.45
CA LYS A 187 -23.67 20.73 -14.30
C LYS A 187 -24.86 20.70 -15.22
N LYS A 188 -26.07 20.76 -14.63
CA LYS A 188 -27.32 20.70 -15.36
C LYS A 188 -27.15 21.58 -16.57
N LEU A 189 -27.12 20.98 -17.75
CA LEU A 189 -27.44 21.68 -18.97
C LEU A 189 -28.78 22.36 -18.68
N SER A 190 -28.92 23.63 -19.02
CA SER A 190 -30.20 24.33 -18.84
C SER A 190 -31.28 23.43 -19.41
N ASP A 191 -32.38 23.24 -18.67
CA ASP A 191 -33.54 22.44 -19.11
C ASP A 191 -34.26 23.08 -20.33
N ASP A 192 -33.59 24.00 -21.02
CA ASP A 192 -34.13 24.69 -22.19
C ASP A 192 -34.01 23.76 -23.42
N PRO A 193 -35.14 23.36 -24.03
CA PRO A 193 -35.18 22.44 -25.16
C PRO A 193 -34.39 22.91 -26.37
N LYS A 194 -34.16 24.21 -26.54
CA LYS A 194 -33.37 24.79 -27.66
C LYS A 194 -31.89 24.50 -27.47
N CYS A 195 -31.33 24.56 -26.25
CA CYS A 195 -29.97 24.18 -25.92
C CYS A 195 -29.69 22.72 -26.21
N LEU A 196 -30.59 21.83 -25.82
CA LEU A 196 -30.49 20.40 -26.07
C LEU A 196 -30.46 20.05 -27.55
N LEU A 197 -31.21 20.83 -28.38
CA LEU A 197 -31.23 20.64 -29.84
C LEU A 197 -29.89 21.03 -30.49
N VAL A 198 -29.27 22.11 -30.07
CA VAL A 198 -27.92 22.51 -30.55
C VAL A 198 -26.89 21.46 -30.25
N ILE A 199 -26.85 20.93 -29.04
CA ILE A 199 -25.90 19.91 -28.62
C ILE A 199 -26.14 18.59 -29.35
N LYS A 200 -27.39 18.17 -29.55
CA LYS A 200 -27.73 16.93 -30.27
C LYS A 200 -27.37 16.95 -31.74
N LYS A 201 -27.39 18.10 -32.38
CA LYS A 201 -27.03 18.26 -33.80
C LYS A 201 -25.51 18.24 -34.03
N GLY A 202 -24.67 18.29 -32.98
CA GLY A 202 -23.21 18.27 -33.10
C GLY A 202 -22.62 19.54 -33.73
N GLU A 203 -23.39 20.64 -33.80
CA GLU A 203 -22.89 21.92 -34.27
C GLU A 203 -21.82 22.45 -33.29
N LYS A 204 -20.64 22.76 -33.80
CA LYS A 204 -19.56 23.37 -33.03
C LYS A 204 -19.80 24.86 -32.88
N VAL A 205 -20.34 25.25 -31.74
CA VAL A 205 -20.56 26.66 -31.38
C VAL A 205 -19.30 27.25 -30.77
N SER A 206 -18.88 28.43 -31.21
CA SER A 206 -17.71 29.12 -30.62
C SER A 206 -17.97 29.51 -29.17
N ARG A 207 -16.96 29.42 -28.30
CA ARG A 207 -17.07 29.73 -26.85
C ARG A 207 -17.58 31.15 -26.58
N ASN A 208 -17.34 32.11 -27.48
CA ASN A 208 -17.75 33.51 -27.33
C ASN A 208 -19.04 33.84 -28.05
N GLU A 209 -19.60 32.92 -28.83
CA GLU A 209 -20.85 33.09 -29.56
C GLU A 209 -22.06 33.13 -28.59
N LYS A 210 -23.11 33.84 -28.97
CA LYS A 210 -24.32 33.91 -28.15
C LYS A 210 -25.08 32.61 -28.24
N CYS A 211 -25.39 32.01 -27.07
CA CYS A 211 -26.21 30.82 -26.99
C CYS A 211 -27.62 31.13 -27.52
N LEU A 212 -28.08 30.33 -28.48
CA LEU A 212 -29.41 30.51 -29.11
C LEU A 212 -30.58 30.40 -28.12
N ALA A 213 -30.40 29.66 -27.02
CA ALA A 213 -31.42 29.47 -26.02
C ALA A 213 -31.51 30.61 -25.02
N THR A 214 -30.38 31.17 -24.56
CA THR A 214 -30.36 32.10 -23.43
C THR A 214 -29.82 33.49 -23.77
N GLY A 215 -29.30 33.70 -24.98
CA GLY A 215 -28.70 34.97 -25.42
C GLY A 215 -27.36 35.32 -24.75
N LYS A 216 -26.88 34.53 -23.77
CA LYS A 216 -25.60 34.69 -23.08
C LYS A 216 -24.48 34.04 -23.91
N LYS A 217 -23.21 34.45 -23.68
CA LYS A 217 -22.07 33.77 -24.32
C LYS A 217 -22.10 32.29 -24.03
N TYR A 218 -21.85 31.44 -25.04
CA TYR A 218 -21.94 29.99 -24.93
C TYR A 218 -21.13 29.41 -23.76
N LYS A 219 -19.93 29.94 -23.51
CA LYS A 219 -19.09 29.57 -22.36
C LYS A 219 -19.70 29.82 -20.96
N HIS A 220 -20.69 30.69 -20.87
CA HIS A 220 -21.38 31.02 -19.61
C HIS A 220 -22.77 30.39 -19.51
N CYS A 221 -23.14 29.55 -20.45
CA CYS A 221 -24.42 28.89 -20.53
C CYS A 221 -24.27 27.40 -20.84
N CYS A 222 -24.61 26.95 -22.02
CA CYS A 222 -24.58 25.53 -22.43
C CYS A 222 -23.17 24.96 -22.63
N GLY A 223 -22.16 25.78 -22.84
CA GLY A 223 -20.77 25.44 -22.95
C GLY A 223 -19.95 25.68 -21.69
N ALA A 224 -20.58 25.90 -20.54
CA ALA A 224 -19.88 25.97 -19.24
C ALA A 224 -19.55 24.55 -18.78
N LEU A 225 -18.26 24.17 -18.85
CA LEU A 225 -17.69 22.93 -18.33
C LEU A 225 -17.43 23.08 -16.83
#